data_d043b321c595942af7bf91a820470992
#
_entry.id   d043b321c595942af7bf91a820470992
#
_cell.length_a   1.000
_cell.length_b   1.000
_cell.length_c   1.000
_cell.angle_alpha   90.00
_cell.angle_beta   90.00
_cell.angle_gamma   90.00
#
_symmetry.space_group_name_H-M   'P 1'
#
loop_
_entity.id
_entity.type
_entity.pdbx_description
1 polymer ?
#
loop_
_entity_poly.entity_id
_entity_poly.type
_entity_poly.pdbx_seq_one_letter_code
_entity_poly.pdbx_strand_id
1 'polypeptide(L)'
;MRTSLGRLILLTCVAALTSSSASVVGASGYASIGADSAMRAAPASAGATLTFRRIFKSSSPEFIEISVREDSDEASYEIRQLDDDPGATKFEVSSGLRARMFALAQQLNRFQGQDLDVHRKIANLGEKTFRWEQGPETHEVKFNYTLNSTASQLLQIFEGLARQQELLMLLERRMKYDRLGINDALLQFETELNRKLLPEPERALPTLDQIAGDSRFVDIGRQRARNLAERIRHQS
;
A
#
# COMPACT_ATOMS: atom_id res chain seq x y z
N MET A 1 7.08 24.22 48.42
CA MET A 1 6.00 25.03 49.03
C MET A 1 4.91 25.23 48.00
N ARG A 2 3.65 24.99 48.47
CA ARG A 2 2.32 25.17 47.82
C ARG A 2 1.99 24.12 46.75
N THR A 3 1.31 23.02 46.99
CA THR A 3 -0.09 22.73 47.48
C THR A 3 -1.21 23.48 46.76
N SER A 4 -2.04 22.73 46.06
CA SER A 4 -3.50 22.83 46.07
C SER A 4 -4.05 21.90 44.96
N LEU A 5 -4.66 20.78 45.28
CA LEU A 5 -6.01 20.50 45.77
C LEU A 5 -7.11 20.82 44.75
N GLY A 6 -7.68 19.79 44.11
CA GLY A 6 -9.05 19.38 44.38
C GLY A 6 -10.06 19.77 43.32
N ARG A 7 -10.71 18.79 42.72
CA ARG A 7 -12.18 18.68 42.75
C ARG A 7 -12.69 17.40 42.10
N LEU A 8 -13.09 16.54 42.99
CA LEU A 8 -14.00 15.42 42.79
C LEU A 8 -15.42 15.96 42.58
N ILE A 9 -16.13 15.61 41.53
CA ILE A 9 -17.58 15.75 41.46
C ILE A 9 -18.18 14.40 41.10
N LEU A 10 -18.74 13.80 42.11
CA LEU A 10 -19.68 12.69 42.12
C LEU A 10 -21.07 13.26 41.82
N LEU A 11 -21.81 12.72 40.87
CA LEU A 11 -23.26 12.89 40.82
C LEU A 11 -23.94 11.60 40.45
N THR A 12 -24.57 11.04 41.44
CA THR A 12 -25.56 9.97 41.45
C THR A 12 -26.94 10.51 41.07
N CYS A 13 -27.81 9.66 40.59
CA CYS A 13 -29.27 9.59 40.70
C CYS A 13 -29.87 9.09 39.39
N VAL A 14 -30.87 8.30 39.29
CA VAL A 14 -31.79 7.51 40.12
C VAL A 14 -32.68 6.77 39.16
N ALA A 15 -33.06 5.60 39.50
CA ALA A 15 -33.96 4.69 38.76
C ALA A 15 -35.40 5.25 38.75
N ALA A 16 -36.14 4.89 37.70
CA ALA A 16 -37.58 4.83 37.74
C ALA A 16 -38.12 3.64 36.94
N LEU A 17 -38.53 2.64 37.65
CA LEU A 17 -39.45 1.58 37.17
C LEU A 17 -40.86 2.19 37.03
N THR A 18 -41.54 1.90 35.92
CA THR A 18 -43.01 1.82 35.92
C THR A 18 -43.44 0.61 35.11
N SER A 19 -43.95 -0.34 35.82
CA SER A 19 -44.78 -1.45 35.34
C SER A 19 -46.19 -0.93 35.00
N SER A 20 -46.75 -1.42 33.89
CA SER A 20 -48.21 -1.46 33.74
C SER A 20 -48.58 -2.63 32.84
N SER A 21 -49.17 -3.59 33.49
CA SER A 21 -49.92 -4.72 32.96
C SER A 21 -51.33 -4.32 32.53
N ALA A 22 -51.76 -4.78 31.38
CA ALA A 22 -53.19 -4.98 31.08
C ALA A 22 -53.34 -6.11 30.09
N SER A 23 -54.20 -6.99 30.50
CA SER A 23 -54.60 -8.25 29.88
C SER A 23 -55.67 -8.06 28.79
N VAL A 24 -55.76 -9.08 27.91
CA VAL A 24 -56.97 -9.88 27.59
C VAL A 24 -57.54 -9.80 26.17
N VAL A 25 -57.70 -11.04 25.65
CA VAL A 25 -58.72 -11.64 24.74
C VAL A 25 -58.45 -11.49 23.23
N GLY A 26 -57.98 -12.49 22.54
CA GLY A 26 -58.66 -13.64 21.98
C GLY A 26 -59.31 -13.38 20.64
N ALA A 27 -58.68 -13.81 19.53
CA ALA A 27 -59.37 -14.32 18.35
C ALA A 27 -58.45 -15.18 17.51
N SER A 28 -58.83 -16.41 17.26
CA SER A 28 -58.24 -17.35 16.31
C SER A 28 -58.25 -16.82 14.90
N GLY A 29 -57.10 -16.82 14.23
CA GLY A 29 -56.98 -16.53 12.81
C GLY A 29 -55.78 -17.29 12.25
N TYR A 30 -56.02 -18.11 11.28
CA TYR A 30 -55.16 -19.10 10.65
C TYR A 30 -53.76 -18.62 10.28
N ALA A 31 -52.82 -19.46 10.55
CA ALA A 31 -51.42 -19.39 10.18
C ALA A 31 -51.25 -19.24 8.66
N SER A 32 -50.54 -18.19 8.23
CA SER A 32 -49.72 -18.24 7.05
C SER A 32 -48.26 -18.16 7.51
N ILE A 33 -47.60 -19.28 7.39
CA ILE A 33 -46.17 -19.39 7.60
C ILE A 33 -45.48 -18.72 6.40
N GLY A 34 -45.35 -17.43 6.49
CA GLY A 34 -44.39 -16.67 5.66
C GLY A 34 -43.02 -16.81 6.31
N ALA A 35 -42.28 -17.82 5.89
CA ALA A 35 -40.86 -17.88 6.19
C ALA A 35 -40.15 -16.74 5.42
N ASP A 36 -40.22 -15.54 5.97
CA ASP A 36 -39.34 -14.46 5.57
C ASP A 36 -37.96 -14.72 6.17
N SER A 37 -37.27 -15.68 5.54
CA SER A 37 -35.85 -15.84 5.71
C SER A 37 -35.22 -14.60 5.08
N ALA A 38 -35.19 -13.49 5.83
CA ALA A 38 -34.30 -12.41 5.56
C ALA A 38 -32.89 -13.00 5.53
N MET A 39 -32.47 -13.37 4.33
CA MET A 39 -31.10 -13.77 4.03
C MET A 39 -30.23 -12.54 4.36
N ARG A 40 -29.80 -12.51 5.62
CA ARG A 40 -28.87 -11.53 6.12
C ARG A 40 -27.65 -11.65 5.21
N ALA A 41 -27.54 -10.73 4.25
CA ALA A 41 -26.39 -10.64 3.39
C ALA A 41 -25.17 -10.64 4.32
N ALA A 42 -24.34 -11.69 4.22
CA ALA A 42 -23.05 -11.69 4.90
C ALA A 42 -22.35 -10.39 4.50
N PRO A 43 -21.72 -9.67 5.43
CA PRO A 43 -20.95 -8.50 5.06
C PRO A 43 -19.98 -8.94 3.98
N ALA A 44 -20.01 -8.25 2.82
CA ALA A 44 -19.06 -8.51 1.76
C ALA A 44 -17.68 -8.53 2.42
N SER A 45 -16.99 -9.66 2.30
CA SER A 45 -15.68 -9.84 2.93
C SER A 45 -14.80 -8.67 2.42
N ALA A 46 -14.37 -7.82 3.33
CA ALA A 46 -13.45 -6.74 2.99
C ALA A 46 -12.28 -7.35 2.22
N GLY A 47 -11.92 -6.75 1.08
CA GLY A 47 -10.78 -7.20 0.29
C GLY A 47 -9.53 -7.27 1.14
N ALA A 48 -8.65 -8.19 0.85
CA ALA A 48 -7.40 -8.32 1.58
C ALA A 48 -6.48 -7.11 1.30
N THR A 49 -5.62 -6.78 2.26
CA THR A 49 -4.53 -5.81 2.12
C THR A 49 -3.21 -6.52 2.22
N LEU A 50 -2.33 -6.27 1.27
CA LEU A 50 -0.97 -6.80 1.21
C LEU A 50 0.00 -5.66 1.43
N THR A 51 0.80 -5.73 2.50
CA THR A 51 1.77 -4.69 2.85
C THR A 51 3.19 -5.23 2.82
N PHE A 52 4.08 -4.47 2.22
CA PHE A 52 5.53 -4.64 2.30
C PHE A 52 6.14 -3.49 3.08
N ARG A 53 7.03 -3.80 4.02
CA ARG A 53 7.83 -2.82 4.75
C ARG A 53 9.30 -3.21 4.71
N ARG A 54 10.17 -2.23 4.50
CA ARG A 54 11.62 -2.38 4.68
C ARG A 54 12.14 -1.30 5.62
N ILE A 55 12.90 -1.71 6.61
CA ILE A 55 13.64 -0.81 7.50
C ILE A 55 15.12 -1.11 7.34
N PHE A 56 15.88 -0.15 6.84
CA PHE A 56 17.32 -0.27 6.68
C PHE A 56 18.02 1.00 7.16
N LYS A 57 18.41 1.03 8.42
CA LYS A 57 19.10 2.15 9.04
C LYS A 57 20.37 2.52 8.28
N SER A 58 20.63 3.82 8.17
CA SER A 58 21.78 4.38 7.45
C SER A 58 21.76 4.14 5.93
N SER A 59 20.62 3.74 5.35
CA SER A 59 20.42 3.75 3.91
C SER A 59 19.67 5.04 3.48
N SER A 60 19.50 5.23 2.21
CA SER A 60 18.64 6.30 1.68
C SER A 60 17.76 5.72 0.57
N PRO A 61 16.46 5.57 0.85
CA PRO A 61 15.71 5.82 2.09
C PRO A 61 15.94 4.74 3.16
N GLU A 62 15.70 5.09 4.45
CA GLU A 62 15.76 4.12 5.56
C GLU A 62 14.47 3.35 5.76
N PHE A 63 13.34 3.95 5.43
CA PHE A 63 11.99 3.39 5.55
C PHE A 63 11.28 3.36 4.21
N ILE A 64 10.74 2.20 3.88
CA ILE A 64 9.84 2.00 2.74
C ILE A 64 8.65 1.19 3.23
N GLU A 65 7.44 1.63 2.95
CA GLU A 65 6.22 0.85 3.10
C GLU A 65 5.36 1.01 1.86
N ILE A 66 4.79 -0.09 1.38
CA ILE A 66 3.83 -0.12 0.28
C ILE A 66 2.67 -1.00 0.70
N SER A 67 1.45 -0.49 0.58
CA SER A 67 0.22 -1.24 0.85
C SER A 67 -0.65 -1.26 -0.40
N VAL A 68 -1.12 -2.45 -0.77
CA VAL A 68 -1.97 -2.71 -1.94
C VAL A 68 -3.22 -3.44 -1.49
N ARG A 69 -4.38 -2.99 -1.95
CA ARG A 69 -5.66 -3.64 -1.67
C ARG A 69 -6.04 -4.59 -2.80
N GLU A 70 -6.70 -5.69 -2.46
CA GLU A 70 -7.15 -6.69 -3.44
C GLU A 70 -8.34 -6.18 -4.26
N ASP A 71 -9.24 -5.43 -3.61
CA ASP A 71 -10.52 -4.96 -4.14
C ASP A 71 -10.50 -3.58 -4.79
N SER A 72 -9.33 -2.92 -4.85
CA SER A 72 -9.18 -1.55 -5.34
C SER A 72 -7.87 -1.40 -6.10
N ASP A 73 -7.85 -0.53 -7.10
CA ASP A 73 -6.62 -0.08 -7.78
C ASP A 73 -5.80 0.90 -6.94
N GLU A 74 -6.42 1.48 -5.90
CA GLU A 74 -5.75 2.38 -4.97
C GLU A 74 -4.75 1.62 -4.10
N ALA A 75 -3.52 2.08 -4.11
CA ALA A 75 -2.43 1.65 -3.26
C ALA A 75 -1.80 2.87 -2.55
N SER A 76 -0.97 2.62 -1.56
CA SER A 76 -0.23 3.69 -0.88
C SER A 76 1.24 3.33 -0.72
N TYR A 77 2.09 4.34 -0.73
CA TYR A 77 3.51 4.20 -0.40
C TYR A 77 3.94 5.26 0.62
N GLU A 78 4.92 4.89 1.43
CA GLU A 78 5.64 5.79 2.32
C GLU A 78 7.13 5.50 2.16
N ILE A 79 7.89 6.50 1.71
CA ILE A 79 9.34 6.41 1.45
C ILE A 79 9.99 7.63 2.11
N ARG A 80 10.80 7.39 3.16
CA ARG A 80 11.37 8.46 3.98
C ARG A 80 12.63 8.03 4.75
N GLN A 81 13.27 9.00 5.41
CA GLN A 81 14.19 8.70 6.51
C GLN A 81 13.38 8.38 7.78
N LEU A 82 13.99 7.70 8.74
CA LEU A 82 13.30 7.33 9.99
C LEU A 82 12.94 8.55 10.84
N ASP A 83 13.71 9.63 10.72
CA ASP A 83 13.51 10.88 11.45
C ASP A 83 12.50 11.83 10.75
N ASP A 84 12.08 11.54 9.53
CA ASP A 84 11.08 12.32 8.82
C ASP A 84 9.67 12.02 9.37
N ASP A 85 8.76 13.00 9.26
CA ASP A 85 7.36 12.83 9.63
C ASP A 85 6.69 11.74 8.77
N PRO A 86 5.88 10.84 9.36
CA PRO A 86 5.14 9.83 8.63
C PRO A 86 4.13 10.45 7.65
N GLY A 87 4.02 9.89 6.47
CA GLY A 87 3.04 10.36 5.49
C GLY A 87 2.93 9.44 4.28
N ALA A 88 1.83 8.69 4.21
CA ALA A 88 1.56 7.83 3.07
C ALA A 88 0.98 8.62 1.90
N THR A 89 1.49 8.37 0.70
CA THR A 89 1.02 8.93 -0.56
C THR A 89 0.27 7.86 -1.35
N LYS A 90 -0.87 8.22 -1.93
CA LYS A 90 -1.68 7.32 -2.76
C LYS A 90 -1.12 7.22 -4.17
N PHE A 91 -1.25 6.03 -4.75
CA PHE A 91 -0.97 5.76 -6.15
C PHE A 91 -1.87 4.61 -6.64
N GLU A 92 -1.81 4.29 -7.92
CA GLU A 92 -2.61 3.22 -8.50
C GLU A 92 -1.73 2.04 -8.91
N VAL A 93 -2.28 0.83 -8.82
CA VAL A 93 -1.66 -0.42 -9.30
C VAL A 93 -2.65 -1.09 -10.25
N SER A 94 -2.18 -1.53 -11.42
CA SER A 94 -3.04 -2.21 -12.38
C SER A 94 -3.63 -3.50 -11.83
N SER A 95 -4.79 -3.89 -12.35
CA SER A 95 -5.46 -5.13 -11.94
C SER A 95 -4.61 -6.37 -12.20
N GLY A 96 -3.83 -6.37 -13.28
CA GLY A 96 -2.94 -7.48 -13.63
C GLY A 96 -1.77 -7.64 -12.65
N LEU A 97 -1.09 -6.54 -12.32
CA LEU A 97 0.00 -6.56 -11.33
C LEU A 97 -0.53 -6.92 -9.94
N ARG A 98 -1.65 -6.32 -9.53
CA ARG A 98 -2.33 -6.62 -8.28
C ARG A 98 -2.68 -8.10 -8.17
N ALA A 99 -3.36 -8.67 -9.17
CA ALA A 99 -3.70 -10.09 -9.18
C ALA A 99 -2.45 -10.98 -9.03
N ARG A 100 -1.36 -10.63 -9.72
CA ARG A 100 -0.08 -11.34 -9.58
C ARG A 100 0.50 -11.27 -8.17
N MET A 101 0.48 -10.09 -7.54
CA MET A 101 0.99 -9.91 -6.16
C MET A 101 0.20 -10.75 -5.16
N PHE A 102 -1.14 -10.73 -5.25
CA PHE A 102 -2.00 -11.53 -4.38
C PHE A 102 -1.87 -13.03 -4.63
N ALA A 103 -1.71 -13.46 -5.88
CA ALA A 103 -1.43 -14.86 -6.20
C ALA A 103 -0.10 -15.36 -5.60
N LEU A 104 0.96 -14.55 -5.62
CA LEU A 104 2.23 -14.88 -4.98
C LEU A 104 2.08 -14.95 -3.45
N ALA A 105 1.35 -14.03 -2.84
CA ALA A 105 1.08 -14.06 -1.40
C ALA A 105 0.25 -15.29 -0.99
N GLN A 106 -0.71 -15.71 -1.82
CA GLN A 106 -1.47 -16.95 -1.61
C GLN A 106 -0.59 -18.19 -1.72
N GLN A 107 0.34 -18.26 -2.68
CA GLN A 107 1.33 -19.34 -2.78
C GLN A 107 2.23 -19.42 -1.55
N LEU A 108 2.45 -18.31 -0.86
CA LEU A 108 3.15 -18.22 0.43
C LEU A 108 2.21 -18.44 1.63
N ASN A 109 1.06 -19.08 1.44
CA ASN A 109 0.07 -19.33 2.48
C ASN A 109 -0.33 -18.05 3.24
N ARG A 110 -0.43 -16.90 2.52
CA ARG A 110 -0.72 -15.59 3.14
C ARG A 110 0.21 -15.26 4.31
N PHE A 111 1.44 -15.78 4.26
CA PHE A 111 2.51 -15.67 5.27
C PHE A 111 2.26 -16.40 6.59
N GLN A 112 1.15 -17.14 6.71
CA GLN A 112 0.84 -17.88 7.92
C GLN A 112 1.84 -19.03 8.15
N GLY A 113 2.56 -18.97 9.28
CA GLY A 113 3.53 -19.99 9.65
C GLY A 113 4.73 -20.10 8.73
N GLN A 114 4.99 -19.06 7.90
CA GLN A 114 6.15 -19.04 7.00
C GLN A 114 7.39 -18.56 7.74
N ASP A 115 8.51 -19.20 7.42
CA ASP A 115 9.85 -18.74 7.72
C ASP A 115 10.55 -18.50 6.40
N LEU A 116 10.79 -17.23 6.08
CA LEU A 116 11.39 -16.80 4.82
C LEU A 116 12.86 -16.42 4.97
N ASP A 117 13.37 -16.31 6.20
CA ASP A 117 14.76 -15.92 6.41
C ASP A 117 15.72 -17.07 6.20
N VAL A 118 16.88 -16.78 5.66
CA VAL A 118 17.90 -17.80 5.34
C VAL A 118 18.68 -18.29 6.57
N HIS A 119 18.54 -17.63 7.73
CA HIS A 119 19.23 -17.95 9.00
C HIS A 119 20.74 -18.16 8.88
N ARG A 120 21.38 -17.50 7.91
CA ARG A 120 22.83 -17.53 7.74
C ARG A 120 23.46 -16.20 8.14
N LYS A 121 24.71 -16.23 8.54
CA LYS A 121 25.47 -15.01 8.78
C LYS A 121 25.76 -14.31 7.45
N ILE A 122 24.91 -13.37 7.10
CA ILE A 122 25.02 -12.52 5.90
C ILE A 122 25.03 -11.05 6.32
N ALA A 123 25.37 -10.16 5.39
CA ALA A 123 25.26 -8.74 5.61
C ALA A 123 23.80 -8.35 5.96
N ASN A 124 23.64 -7.32 6.76
CA ASN A 124 22.33 -6.71 6.97
C ASN A 124 21.91 -5.97 5.68
N LEU A 125 20.85 -6.44 5.05
CA LEU A 125 20.26 -5.86 3.84
C LEU A 125 18.93 -5.12 4.14
N GLY A 126 18.70 -4.82 5.42
CA GLY A 126 17.46 -4.24 5.93
C GLY A 126 16.43 -5.31 6.31
N GLU A 127 15.76 -5.10 7.44
CA GLU A 127 14.62 -5.94 7.84
C GLU A 127 13.47 -5.71 6.87
N LYS A 128 12.99 -6.77 6.24
CA LYS A 128 11.86 -6.80 5.34
C LYS A 128 10.70 -7.51 6.01
N THR A 129 9.50 -6.99 5.81
CA THR A 129 8.28 -7.55 6.36
C THR A 129 7.25 -7.66 5.25
N PHE A 130 6.67 -8.85 5.09
CA PHE A 130 5.41 -9.01 4.37
C PHE A 130 4.28 -9.19 5.37
N ARG A 131 3.16 -8.51 5.13
CA ARG A 131 1.97 -8.58 5.97
C ARG A 131 0.72 -8.74 5.11
N TRP A 132 -0.14 -9.67 5.52
CA TRP A 132 -1.46 -9.90 4.98
C TRP A 132 -2.50 -9.53 6.02
N GLU A 133 -3.53 -8.80 5.62
CA GLU A 133 -4.67 -8.44 6.47
C GLU A 133 -5.97 -8.65 5.69
N GLN A 134 -6.92 -9.37 6.31
CA GLN A 134 -8.26 -9.58 5.75
C GLN A 134 -9.27 -9.69 6.90
N GLY A 135 -10.07 -8.65 7.10
CA GLY A 135 -10.96 -8.58 8.25
C GLY A 135 -10.18 -8.72 9.58
N PRO A 136 -10.50 -9.69 10.44
CA PRO A 136 -9.78 -9.92 11.71
C PRO A 136 -8.48 -10.71 11.53
N GLU A 137 -8.23 -11.28 10.36
CA GLU A 137 -7.08 -12.15 10.09
C GLU A 137 -5.87 -11.29 9.71
N THR A 138 -4.76 -11.48 10.41
CA THR A 138 -3.49 -10.80 10.15
C THR A 138 -2.35 -11.78 10.27
N HIS A 139 -1.52 -11.87 9.24
CA HIS A 139 -0.29 -12.66 9.22
C HIS A 139 0.88 -11.81 8.79
N GLU A 140 2.02 -11.99 9.44
CA GLU A 140 3.24 -11.24 9.16
C GLU A 140 4.45 -12.19 9.15
N VAL A 141 5.39 -11.96 8.24
CA VAL A 141 6.67 -12.64 8.21
C VAL A 141 7.80 -11.63 8.01
N LYS A 142 8.87 -11.79 8.79
CA LYS A 142 10.06 -10.93 8.72
C LYS A 142 11.26 -11.72 8.22
N PHE A 143 12.12 -11.08 7.45
CA PHE A 143 13.34 -11.66 6.93
C PHE A 143 14.34 -10.57 6.54
N ASN A 144 15.63 -10.90 6.59
CA ASN A 144 16.69 -10.08 6.02
C ASN A 144 16.95 -10.45 4.55
N TYR A 145 17.01 -11.76 4.28
CA TYR A 145 17.25 -12.31 2.94
C TYR A 145 16.54 -13.64 2.78
N THR A 146 15.99 -13.90 1.61
CA THR A 146 15.24 -15.13 1.32
C THR A 146 15.80 -15.88 0.11
N LEU A 147 15.78 -17.20 0.15
CA LEU A 147 16.03 -18.10 -0.99
C LEU A 147 14.74 -18.65 -1.58
N ASN A 148 13.59 -18.35 -0.99
CA ASN A 148 12.31 -18.75 -1.53
C ASN A 148 12.01 -17.95 -2.81
N SER A 149 11.86 -18.66 -3.94
CA SER A 149 11.68 -18.04 -5.27
C SER A 149 10.40 -17.23 -5.38
N THR A 150 9.30 -17.68 -4.76
CA THR A 150 8.01 -16.98 -4.74
C THR A 150 8.12 -15.69 -3.93
N ALA A 151 8.74 -15.76 -2.75
CA ALA A 151 8.99 -14.59 -1.91
C ALA A 151 9.91 -13.59 -2.61
N SER A 152 10.95 -14.06 -3.31
CA SER A 152 11.86 -13.22 -4.10
C SER A 152 11.13 -12.49 -5.23
N GLN A 153 10.20 -13.16 -5.94
CA GLN A 153 9.41 -12.53 -6.98
C GLN A 153 8.48 -11.44 -6.41
N LEU A 154 7.81 -11.73 -5.28
CA LEU A 154 6.96 -10.74 -4.62
C LEU A 154 7.79 -9.54 -4.12
N LEU A 155 8.97 -9.79 -3.55
CA LEU A 155 9.91 -8.76 -3.11
C LEU A 155 10.35 -7.87 -4.28
N GLN A 156 10.72 -8.46 -5.42
CA GLN A 156 11.11 -7.71 -6.62
C GLN A 156 10.00 -6.78 -7.12
N ILE A 157 8.75 -7.21 -7.05
CA ILE A 157 7.61 -6.35 -7.42
C ILE A 157 7.52 -5.15 -6.47
N PHE A 158 7.57 -5.37 -5.15
CA PHE A 158 7.48 -4.28 -4.18
C PHE A 158 8.67 -3.32 -4.26
N GLU A 159 9.90 -3.84 -4.36
CA GLU A 159 11.10 -3.01 -4.51
C GLU A 159 11.07 -2.24 -5.85
N GLY A 160 10.55 -2.86 -6.91
CA GLY A 160 10.33 -2.20 -8.19
C GLY A 160 9.29 -1.07 -8.11
N LEU A 161 8.15 -1.29 -7.42
CA LEU A 161 7.15 -0.24 -7.18
C LEU A 161 7.74 0.91 -6.36
N ALA A 162 8.48 0.61 -5.28
CA ALA A 162 9.15 1.65 -4.49
C ALA A 162 10.10 2.48 -5.36
N ARG A 163 10.95 1.82 -6.13
CA ARG A 163 11.90 2.48 -7.03
C ARG A 163 11.20 3.33 -8.08
N GLN A 164 10.11 2.84 -8.64
CA GLN A 164 9.31 3.58 -9.60
C GLN A 164 8.72 4.87 -8.98
N GLN A 165 8.17 4.80 -7.76
CA GLN A 165 7.65 5.98 -7.07
C GLN A 165 8.76 6.98 -6.74
N GLU A 166 9.94 6.53 -6.28
CA GLU A 166 11.10 7.40 -6.08
C GLU A 166 11.50 8.17 -7.34
N LEU A 167 11.51 7.48 -8.50
CA LEU A 167 11.86 8.10 -9.77
C LEU A 167 10.79 9.07 -10.25
N LEU A 168 9.50 8.77 -10.09
CA LEU A 168 8.41 9.68 -10.41
C LEU A 168 8.48 10.94 -9.54
N MET A 169 8.66 10.79 -8.22
CA MET A 169 8.86 11.93 -7.31
C MET A 169 10.10 12.76 -7.68
N LEU A 170 11.19 12.10 -8.10
CA LEU A 170 12.40 12.79 -8.55
C LEU A 170 12.11 13.62 -9.81
N LEU A 171 11.43 13.07 -10.81
CA LEU A 171 11.05 13.77 -12.03
C LEU A 171 10.16 14.97 -11.71
N GLU A 172 9.11 14.80 -10.90
CA GLU A 172 8.20 15.86 -10.49
C GLU A 172 8.94 17.00 -9.75
N ARG A 173 9.83 16.65 -8.82
CA ARG A 173 10.66 17.62 -8.10
C ARG A 173 11.57 18.39 -9.05
N ARG A 174 12.23 17.70 -10.01
CA ARG A 174 13.09 18.34 -11.01
C ARG A 174 12.27 19.25 -11.94
N MET A 175 11.11 18.82 -12.38
CA MET A 175 10.20 19.65 -13.19
C MET A 175 9.83 20.96 -12.49
N LYS A 176 9.62 20.91 -11.19
CA LYS A 176 9.17 22.06 -10.40
C LYS A 176 10.32 22.99 -9.99
N TYR A 177 11.47 22.44 -9.57
CA TYR A 177 12.50 23.19 -8.87
C TYR A 177 13.87 23.21 -9.56
N ASP A 178 14.16 22.24 -10.43
CA ASP A 178 15.48 22.12 -11.06
C ASP A 178 15.37 21.56 -12.48
N ARG A 179 14.98 22.44 -13.40
CA ARG A 179 14.76 22.07 -14.81
C ARG A 179 16.02 21.64 -15.54
N LEU A 180 17.18 22.11 -15.10
CA LEU A 180 18.46 21.72 -15.72
C LEU A 180 18.84 20.29 -15.36
N GLY A 181 18.50 19.85 -14.14
CA GLY A 181 18.73 18.47 -13.68
C GLY A 181 17.73 17.43 -14.20
N ILE A 182 16.75 17.83 -15.04
CA ILE A 182 15.74 16.89 -15.55
C ILE A 182 16.34 15.76 -16.38
N ASN A 183 17.38 16.07 -17.19
CA ASN A 183 18.03 15.07 -18.03
C ASN A 183 18.70 13.96 -17.20
N ASP A 184 19.27 14.28 -16.05
CA ASP A 184 19.91 13.31 -15.17
C ASP A 184 18.87 12.40 -14.49
N ALA A 185 17.71 12.97 -14.10
CA ALA A 185 16.59 12.19 -13.56
C ALA A 185 16.02 11.24 -14.63
N LEU A 186 15.86 11.70 -15.87
CA LEU A 186 15.44 10.86 -16.99
C LEU A 186 16.45 9.75 -17.30
N LEU A 187 17.76 10.02 -17.17
CA LEU A 187 18.79 8.99 -17.35
C LEU A 187 18.72 7.90 -16.27
N GLN A 188 18.44 8.29 -15.03
CA GLN A 188 18.21 7.31 -13.94
C GLN A 188 16.97 6.45 -14.25
N PHE A 189 15.87 7.07 -14.67
CA PHE A 189 14.65 6.35 -15.07
C PHE A 189 14.94 5.38 -16.22
N GLU A 190 15.66 5.84 -17.26
CA GLU A 190 16.06 5.02 -18.41
C GLU A 190 16.90 3.80 -17.98
N THR A 191 17.79 3.98 -17.03
CA THR A 191 18.64 2.91 -16.51
C THR A 191 17.80 1.79 -15.87
N GLU A 192 16.83 2.15 -15.04
CA GLU A 192 15.95 1.18 -14.38
C GLU A 192 14.98 0.53 -15.38
N LEU A 193 14.48 1.28 -16.36
CA LEU A 193 13.68 0.76 -17.46
C LEU A 193 14.46 -0.30 -18.28
N ASN A 194 15.72 -0.02 -18.61
CA ASN A 194 16.59 -0.94 -19.35
C ASN A 194 16.85 -2.24 -18.58
N ARG A 195 16.92 -2.15 -17.27
CA ARG A 195 17.08 -3.31 -16.37
C ARG A 195 15.79 -4.07 -16.13
N LYS A 196 14.65 -3.58 -16.66
CA LYS A 196 13.30 -4.15 -16.45
C LYS A 196 12.93 -4.24 -14.98
N LEU A 197 13.34 -3.25 -14.19
CA LEU A 197 13.07 -3.20 -12.75
C LEU A 197 11.83 -2.38 -12.39
N LEU A 198 11.19 -1.73 -13.37
CA LEU A 198 9.97 -0.95 -13.18
C LEU A 198 8.76 -1.82 -13.54
N PRO A 199 7.87 -2.13 -12.58
CA PRO A 199 6.74 -3.04 -12.81
C PRO A 199 5.68 -2.46 -13.75
N GLU A 200 5.44 -1.15 -13.73
CA GLU A 200 4.43 -0.43 -14.50
C GLU A 200 5.02 0.86 -15.10
N PRO A 201 5.98 0.78 -16.02
CA PRO A 201 6.65 1.97 -16.56
C PRO A 201 5.68 2.90 -17.30
N GLU A 202 4.55 2.41 -17.79
CA GLU A 202 3.49 3.18 -18.44
C GLU A 202 2.89 4.27 -17.53
N ARG A 203 2.98 4.10 -16.22
CA ARG A 203 2.57 5.14 -15.25
C ARG A 203 3.40 6.42 -15.35
N ALA A 204 4.59 6.36 -15.94
CA ALA A 204 5.41 7.53 -16.18
C ALA A 204 5.02 8.32 -17.44
N LEU A 205 4.19 7.77 -18.34
CA LEU A 205 3.85 8.41 -19.62
C LEU A 205 3.33 9.84 -19.49
N PRO A 206 2.39 10.17 -18.57
CA PRO A 206 1.92 11.54 -18.44
C PRO A 206 3.05 12.52 -18.10
N THR A 207 3.94 12.15 -17.19
CA THR A 207 5.09 12.98 -16.78
C THR A 207 6.10 13.11 -17.92
N LEU A 208 6.40 12.02 -18.64
CA LEU A 208 7.31 12.03 -19.78
C LEU A 208 6.76 12.90 -20.92
N ASP A 209 5.48 12.80 -21.24
CA ASP A 209 4.82 13.62 -22.27
C ASP A 209 4.84 15.11 -21.90
N GLN A 210 4.60 15.45 -20.63
CA GLN A 210 4.69 16.81 -20.14
C GLN A 210 6.10 17.37 -20.29
N ILE A 211 7.15 16.62 -19.94
CA ILE A 211 8.54 17.04 -20.12
C ILE A 211 8.87 17.22 -21.62
N ALA A 212 8.44 16.27 -22.46
CA ALA A 212 8.70 16.29 -23.89
C ALA A 212 8.07 17.50 -24.61
N GLY A 213 6.88 17.94 -24.13
CA GLY A 213 6.13 19.05 -24.72
C GLY A 213 6.49 20.44 -24.20
N ASP A 214 7.14 20.55 -23.03
CA ASP A 214 7.40 21.83 -22.39
C ASP A 214 8.74 22.44 -22.82
N SER A 215 8.68 23.54 -23.60
CA SER A 215 9.86 24.26 -24.13
C SER A 215 10.78 24.84 -23.04
N ARG A 216 10.32 24.91 -21.79
CA ARG A 216 11.14 25.39 -20.66
C ARG A 216 12.24 24.41 -20.25
N PHE A 217 12.14 23.14 -20.66
CA PHE A 217 13.20 22.16 -20.47
C PHE A 217 14.22 22.19 -21.60
N VAL A 218 15.45 21.79 -21.27
CA VAL A 218 16.54 21.69 -22.25
C VAL A 218 16.21 20.65 -23.33
N ASP A 219 16.61 20.89 -24.56
CA ASP A 219 16.27 20.04 -25.72
C ASP A 219 16.68 18.58 -25.52
N ILE A 220 17.84 18.32 -24.95
CA ILE A 220 18.30 16.94 -24.68
C ILE A 220 17.37 16.21 -23.71
N GLY A 221 16.84 16.90 -22.67
CA GLY A 221 15.86 16.33 -21.73
C GLY A 221 14.53 16.05 -22.43
N ARG A 222 14.04 16.99 -23.22
CA ARG A 222 12.78 16.82 -23.99
C ARG A 222 12.87 15.66 -24.98
N GLN A 223 13.98 15.55 -25.70
CA GLN A 223 14.20 14.46 -26.65
C GLN A 223 14.29 13.11 -25.92
N ARG A 224 14.99 13.04 -24.78
CA ARG A 224 15.07 11.80 -23.98
C ARG A 224 13.69 11.40 -23.46
N ALA A 225 12.92 12.32 -22.94
CA ALA A 225 11.56 12.05 -22.46
C ALA A 225 10.66 11.50 -23.57
N ARG A 226 10.73 12.07 -24.78
CA ARG A 226 10.00 11.59 -25.96
C ARG A 226 10.39 10.15 -26.32
N ASN A 227 11.69 9.89 -26.43
CA ASN A 227 12.19 8.55 -26.78
C ASN A 227 11.79 7.50 -25.72
N LEU A 228 11.81 7.87 -24.43
CA LEU A 228 11.36 6.97 -23.36
C LEU A 228 9.87 6.67 -23.44
N ALA A 229 9.04 7.70 -23.68
CA ALA A 229 7.60 7.52 -23.82
C ALA A 229 7.24 6.61 -25.03
N GLU A 230 7.91 6.81 -26.18
CA GLU A 230 7.74 5.98 -27.37
C GLU A 230 8.13 4.51 -27.08
N ARG A 231 9.28 4.30 -26.45
CA ARG A 231 9.73 2.94 -26.09
C ARG A 231 8.76 2.22 -25.15
N ILE A 232 8.24 2.92 -24.14
CA ILE A 232 7.26 2.35 -23.20
C ILE A 232 5.98 1.95 -23.97
N ARG A 233 5.45 2.83 -24.83
CA ARG A 233 4.25 2.53 -25.63
C ARG A 233 4.41 1.35 -26.57
N HIS A 234 5.63 1.08 -27.06
CA HIS A 234 5.91 -0.07 -27.92
C HIS A 234 6.16 -1.37 -27.16
N GLN A 235 6.35 -1.32 -25.84
CA GLN A 235 6.60 -2.49 -24.98
C GLN A 235 5.35 -2.96 -24.23
N SER A 236 4.33 -2.11 -24.16
CA SER A 236 3.00 -2.39 -23.59
C SER A 236 2.10 -2.99 -24.66
#